data_436f8e75f8b78d9c7e81045d05e21901
#
_entry.id   436f8e75f8b78d9c7e81045d05e21901
#
_cell.length_a   1.000
_cell.length_b   1.000
_cell.length_c   1.000
_cell.angle_alpha   90.00
_cell.angle_beta   90.00
_cell.angle_gamma   90.00
#
_symmetry.space_group_name_H-M   'P 1'
#
loop_
_entity.id
_entity.type
_entity.pdbx_description
1 polymer ?
#
loop_
_entity_poly.entity_id
_entity_poly.type
_entity_poly.pdbx_seq_one_letter_code
_entity_poly.pdbx_strand_id
1 'polypeptide(L)'
;MLYKYKNDYEKIAMGLLSFIPDLKEISHLKSCFEWYRAEDDRHLYLWKNENGDFIAIAGIEVDDASKLVMLRHISVTPAERNHGVCFKVMDALSRLYPDYELMGSLETAGLVSQWGKQKGGGEGNK
;
A
#
# COMPACT_ATOMS: atom_id res chain seq x y z
N MET A 1 -8.49 6.28 -6.13
CA MET A 1 -8.55 5.15 -7.06
C MET A 1 -7.17 4.55 -7.25
N LEU A 2 -7.09 3.23 -7.22
CA LEU A 2 -5.81 2.53 -7.36
C LEU A 2 -5.41 2.37 -8.82
N TYR A 3 -4.13 2.62 -9.09
CA TYR A 3 -3.51 2.39 -10.39
C TYR A 3 -2.32 1.47 -10.20
N LYS A 4 -2.26 0.40 -10.97
CA LYS A 4 -1.11 -0.50 -10.90
C LYS A 4 0.12 0.23 -11.44
N TYR A 5 1.26 0.00 -10.80
CA TYR A 5 2.52 0.60 -11.22
C TYR A 5 2.85 0.24 -12.66
N LYS A 6 3.36 1.19 -13.40
CA LYS A 6 4.00 0.98 -14.71
C LYS A 6 5.17 1.94 -14.82
N ASN A 7 6.04 1.69 -15.79
CA ASN A 7 7.30 2.43 -15.91
C ASN A 7 7.11 3.94 -15.98
N ASP A 8 6.00 4.40 -16.56
CA ASP A 8 5.71 5.83 -16.66
C ASP A 8 5.60 6.50 -15.29
N TYR A 9 5.34 5.71 -14.24
CA TYR A 9 5.13 6.23 -12.89
C TYR A 9 6.37 6.11 -12.01
N GLU A 10 7.52 5.74 -12.58
CA GLU A 10 8.70 5.42 -11.77
C GLU A 10 9.12 6.56 -10.84
N LYS A 11 9.21 7.78 -11.36
CA LYS A 11 9.63 8.92 -10.56
C LYS A 11 8.62 9.22 -9.45
N ILE A 12 7.34 9.14 -9.78
CA ILE A 12 6.29 9.38 -8.80
C ILE A 12 6.33 8.30 -7.72
N ALA A 13 6.48 7.04 -8.12
CA ALA A 13 6.53 5.93 -7.18
C ALA A 13 7.72 6.06 -6.23
N MET A 14 8.90 6.39 -6.76
CA MET A 14 10.09 6.56 -5.93
C MET A 14 9.91 7.73 -4.96
N GLY A 15 9.33 8.83 -5.44
CA GLY A 15 9.06 9.98 -4.59
C GLY A 15 8.14 9.64 -3.43
N LEU A 16 7.07 8.90 -3.70
CA LEU A 16 6.13 8.51 -2.66
C LEU A 16 6.76 7.53 -1.66
N LEU A 17 7.52 6.55 -2.15
CA LEU A 17 8.19 5.60 -1.27
C LEU A 17 9.22 6.28 -0.38
N SER A 18 9.85 7.35 -0.87
CA SER A 18 10.91 8.04 -0.12
C SER A 18 10.41 8.71 1.16
N PHE A 19 9.10 8.88 1.33
CA PHE A 19 8.56 9.38 2.59
C PHE A 19 8.64 8.35 3.72
N ILE A 20 8.87 7.08 3.39
CA ILE A 20 9.07 6.04 4.41
C ILE A 20 10.48 6.22 4.98
N PRO A 21 10.63 6.35 6.32
CA PRO A 21 11.93 6.69 6.90
C PRO A 21 13.09 5.80 6.44
N ASP A 22 12.89 4.49 6.36
CA ASP A 22 13.95 3.56 5.95
C ASP A 22 14.33 3.73 4.48
N LEU A 23 13.51 4.39 3.69
CA LEU A 23 13.71 4.53 2.25
C LEU A 23 14.15 5.95 1.86
N LYS A 24 14.49 6.78 2.84
CA LYS A 24 15.02 8.11 2.54
C LYS A 24 16.39 8.03 1.90
N GLU A 25 17.16 7.02 2.26
CA GLU A 25 18.46 6.81 1.65
C GLU A 25 18.28 6.19 0.27
N ILE A 26 18.94 6.78 -0.73
CA ILE A 26 18.71 6.40 -2.13
C ILE A 26 19.06 4.93 -2.39
N SER A 27 20.07 4.39 -1.74
CA SER A 27 20.44 2.99 -1.93
C SER A 27 19.34 2.05 -1.43
N HIS A 28 18.74 2.39 -0.28
CA HIS A 28 17.64 1.60 0.27
C HIS A 28 16.39 1.71 -0.61
N LEU A 29 16.13 2.90 -1.12
CA LEU A 29 15.00 3.13 -1.99
C LEU A 29 15.12 2.31 -3.28
N LYS A 30 16.30 2.31 -3.88
CA LYS A 30 16.56 1.54 -5.09
C LYS A 30 16.43 0.05 -4.83
N SER A 31 16.95 -0.43 -3.70
CA SER A 31 16.83 -1.84 -3.34
C SER A 31 15.38 -2.25 -3.15
N CYS A 32 14.60 -1.41 -2.51
CA CYS A 32 13.17 -1.67 -2.32
C CYS A 32 12.45 -1.77 -3.66
N PHE A 33 12.75 -0.84 -4.55
CA PHE A 33 12.13 -0.81 -5.87
C PHE A 33 12.47 -2.06 -6.67
N GLU A 34 13.74 -2.47 -6.64
CA GLU A 34 14.19 -3.68 -7.31
C GLU A 34 13.54 -4.92 -6.72
N TRP A 35 13.31 -4.94 -5.42
CA TRP A 35 12.63 -6.05 -4.76
C TRP A 35 11.23 -6.27 -5.34
N TYR A 36 10.49 -5.16 -5.58
CA TYR A 36 9.17 -5.26 -6.18
C TYR A 36 9.20 -5.70 -7.63
N ARG A 37 10.28 -5.42 -8.33
CA ARG A 37 10.41 -5.79 -9.74
C ARG A 37 10.97 -7.18 -9.95
N ALA A 38 11.47 -7.81 -8.90
CA ALA A 38 12.17 -9.08 -9.01
C ALA A 38 11.23 -10.29 -9.13
N GLU A 39 10.00 -10.18 -8.64
CA GLU A 39 9.07 -11.29 -8.60
C GLU A 39 7.69 -10.86 -9.06
N ASP A 40 6.98 -11.78 -9.73
CA ASP A 40 5.67 -11.48 -10.29
C ASP A 40 4.57 -11.35 -9.23
N ASP A 41 4.79 -11.86 -8.03
CA ASP A 41 3.81 -11.79 -6.95
C ASP A 41 3.94 -10.53 -6.09
N ARG A 42 4.83 -9.64 -6.45
CA ARG A 42 5.05 -8.37 -5.76
C ARG A 42 4.57 -7.24 -6.64
N HIS A 43 3.76 -6.35 -6.05
CA HIS A 43 3.11 -5.29 -6.83
C HIS A 43 3.17 -3.96 -6.12
N LEU A 44 3.28 -2.90 -6.89
CA LEU A 44 3.12 -1.53 -6.41
C LEU A 44 1.85 -0.96 -7.01
N TYR A 45 1.06 -0.29 -6.18
CA TYR A 45 -0.14 0.41 -6.59
C TYR A 45 -0.08 1.85 -6.12
N LEU A 46 -0.48 2.77 -6.98
CA LEU A 46 -0.54 4.19 -6.65
C LEU A 46 -1.99 4.61 -6.46
N TRP A 47 -2.21 5.55 -5.56
CA TRP A 47 -3.55 6.08 -5.30
C TRP A 47 -3.65 7.49 -5.87
N LYS A 48 -4.59 7.68 -6.77
CA LYS A 48 -4.87 8.98 -7.36
C LYS A 48 -6.10 9.57 -6.68
N ASN A 49 -6.00 10.83 -6.26
CA ASN A 49 -7.12 11.50 -5.62
C ASN A 49 -8.10 12.05 -6.65
N GLU A 50 -9.14 12.73 -6.19
CA GLU A 50 -10.18 13.28 -7.06
C GLU A 50 -9.65 14.38 -7.98
N ASN A 51 -8.58 15.05 -7.57
CA ASN A 51 -7.97 16.10 -8.38
C ASN A 51 -7.03 15.56 -9.45
N GLY A 52 -6.84 14.24 -9.48
CA GLY A 52 -5.95 13.62 -10.44
C GLY A 52 -4.50 13.56 -10.02
N ASP A 53 -4.22 13.78 -8.74
CA ASP A 53 -2.85 13.72 -8.21
C ASP A 53 -2.58 12.36 -7.57
N PHE A 54 -1.39 11.82 -7.80
CA PHE A 54 -0.95 10.62 -7.10
C PHE A 54 -0.44 11.02 -5.72
N ILE A 55 -1.15 10.59 -4.68
CA ILE A 55 -0.89 11.03 -3.31
C ILE A 55 -0.46 9.91 -2.38
N ALA A 56 -0.51 8.65 -2.83
CA ALA A 56 -0.13 7.53 -1.99
C ALA A 56 0.36 6.37 -2.83
N ILE A 57 1.11 5.47 -2.19
CA ILE A 57 1.59 4.26 -2.83
C ILE A 57 1.49 3.12 -1.82
N ALA A 58 1.16 1.94 -2.31
CA ALA A 58 1.12 0.72 -1.51
C ALA A 58 1.91 -0.37 -2.23
N GLY A 59 2.73 -1.09 -1.48
CA GLY A 59 3.45 -2.24 -1.99
C GLY A 59 2.93 -3.51 -1.33
N ILE A 60 2.63 -4.50 -2.12
CA ILE A 60 2.06 -5.75 -1.62
C ILE A 60 2.79 -6.96 -2.18
N GLU A 61 2.63 -8.06 -1.48
CA GLU A 61 3.08 -9.37 -1.92
C GLU A 61 1.89 -10.31 -1.83
N VAL A 62 1.59 -11.01 -2.92
CA VAL A 62 0.40 -11.86 -3.01
C VAL A 62 0.79 -13.32 -2.90
N ASP A 63 0.16 -14.05 -2.01
CA ASP A 63 0.35 -15.50 -1.88
C ASP A 63 -0.95 -16.19 -2.28
N ASP A 64 -0.97 -16.70 -3.50
CA ASP A 64 -2.18 -17.33 -4.05
C ASP A 64 -2.50 -18.65 -3.35
N ALA A 65 -1.49 -19.37 -2.90
CA ALA A 65 -1.71 -20.66 -2.25
C ALA A 65 -2.44 -20.48 -0.92
N SER A 66 -2.07 -19.45 -0.16
CA SER A 66 -2.68 -19.17 1.15
C SER A 66 -3.80 -18.15 1.09
N LYS A 67 -4.05 -17.56 -0.08
CA LYS A 67 -5.04 -16.51 -0.27
C LYS A 67 -4.77 -15.33 0.66
N LEU A 68 -3.53 -14.86 0.64
CA LEU A 68 -3.09 -13.73 1.47
C LEU A 68 -2.53 -12.62 0.60
N VAL A 69 -2.82 -11.38 0.99
CA VAL A 69 -2.17 -10.19 0.45
C VAL A 69 -1.43 -9.54 1.60
N MET A 70 -0.11 -9.51 1.51
CA MET A 70 0.73 -8.90 2.53
C MET A 70 1.04 -7.47 2.14
N LEU A 71 0.59 -6.51 2.96
CA LEU A 71 0.93 -5.10 2.77
C LEU A 71 2.33 -4.88 3.32
N ARG A 72 3.28 -4.63 2.42
CA ARG A 72 4.69 -4.45 2.78
C ARG A 72 5.05 -3.00 3.03
N HIS A 73 4.51 -2.10 2.21
CA HIS A 73 4.81 -0.67 2.30
C HIS A 73 3.55 0.11 2.02
N ILE A 74 3.39 1.22 2.72
CA ILE A 74 2.34 2.16 2.42
C ILE A 74 2.85 3.55 2.77
N SER A 75 2.61 4.52 1.89
CA SER A 75 3.06 5.88 2.10
C SER A 75 2.06 6.84 1.52
N VAL A 76 1.84 7.94 2.25
CA VAL A 76 0.94 9.01 1.83
C VAL A 76 1.73 10.31 1.87
N THR A 77 1.55 11.18 0.88
CA THR A 77 2.26 12.46 0.90
C THR A 77 1.92 13.21 2.18
N PRO A 78 2.86 13.99 2.73
CA PRO A 78 2.62 14.67 4.00
C PRO A 78 1.36 15.55 4.01
N ALA A 79 1.05 16.21 2.89
CA ALA A 79 -0.10 17.10 2.82
C ALA A 79 -1.43 16.37 2.96
N GLU A 80 -1.45 15.07 2.65
CA GLU A 80 -2.68 14.28 2.65
C GLU A 80 -2.78 13.33 3.85
N ARG A 81 -1.84 13.39 4.77
CA ARG A 81 -1.88 12.55 5.96
C ARG A 81 -3.04 12.96 6.87
N ASN A 82 -3.53 11.99 7.63
CA ASN A 82 -4.65 12.18 8.57
C ASN A 82 -5.99 12.44 7.88
N HIS A 83 -6.08 12.13 6.59
CA HIS A 83 -7.34 12.25 5.85
C HIS A 83 -7.94 10.91 5.48
N GLY A 84 -7.46 9.84 6.11
CA GLY A 84 -8.00 8.50 5.89
C GLY A 84 -7.59 7.85 4.58
N VAL A 85 -6.57 8.39 3.91
CA VAL A 85 -6.14 7.86 2.61
C VAL A 85 -5.65 6.42 2.74
N CYS A 86 -4.88 6.10 3.80
CA CYS A 86 -4.40 4.74 4.00
C CYS A 86 -5.54 3.72 4.04
N PHE A 87 -6.62 4.07 4.74
CA PHE A 87 -7.77 3.18 4.86
C PHE A 87 -8.51 3.05 3.53
N LYS A 88 -8.59 4.12 2.76
CA LYS A 88 -9.16 4.07 1.41
C LYS A 88 -8.35 3.15 0.50
N VAL A 89 -7.03 3.21 0.62
CA VAL A 89 -6.14 2.34 -0.15
C VAL A 89 -6.37 0.88 0.25
N MET A 90 -6.44 0.60 1.55
CA MET A 90 -6.67 -0.77 2.01
C MET A 90 -8.05 -1.28 1.60
N ASP A 91 -9.08 -0.43 1.65
CA ASP A 91 -10.40 -0.79 1.14
C ASP A 91 -10.33 -1.20 -0.33
N ALA A 92 -9.61 -0.42 -1.14
CA ALA A 92 -9.50 -0.70 -2.56
C ALA A 92 -8.71 -1.98 -2.82
N LEU A 93 -7.65 -2.22 -2.05
CA LEU A 93 -6.89 -3.46 -2.17
C LEU A 93 -7.76 -4.67 -1.81
N SER A 94 -8.55 -4.54 -0.76
CA SER A 94 -9.45 -5.59 -0.33
C SER A 94 -10.48 -5.93 -1.42
N ARG A 95 -10.99 -4.91 -2.10
CA ARG A 95 -11.94 -5.13 -3.20
C ARG A 95 -11.27 -5.72 -4.44
N LEU A 96 -10.00 -5.39 -4.63
CA LEU A 96 -9.24 -5.91 -5.78
C LEU A 96 -8.92 -7.39 -5.59
N TYR A 97 -8.77 -7.83 -4.35
CA TYR A 97 -8.46 -9.21 -4.00
C TYR A 97 -9.54 -9.75 -3.05
N PRO A 98 -10.78 -9.92 -3.56
CA PRO A 98 -11.93 -10.19 -2.68
C PRO A 98 -11.87 -11.50 -1.92
N ASP A 99 -11.15 -12.50 -2.45
CA ASP A 99 -11.05 -13.80 -1.80
C ASP A 99 -9.81 -13.94 -0.93
N TYR A 100 -9.07 -12.86 -0.76
CA TYR A 100 -7.80 -12.87 -0.01
C TYR A 100 -7.95 -12.13 1.29
N GLU A 101 -7.15 -12.51 2.27
CA GLU A 101 -7.06 -11.78 3.52
C GLU A 101 -5.91 -10.77 3.42
N LEU A 102 -6.17 -9.52 3.78
CA LEU A 102 -5.15 -8.48 3.82
C LEU A 102 -4.44 -8.54 5.17
N MET A 103 -3.13 -8.71 5.14
CA MET A 103 -2.29 -8.79 6.34
C MET A 103 -1.19 -7.77 6.27
N GLY A 104 -0.64 -7.41 7.43
CA GLY A 104 0.47 -6.48 7.51
C GLY A 104 1.78 -7.17 7.80
N SER A 105 2.87 -6.59 7.27
CA SER A 105 4.22 -6.95 7.69
C SER A 105 4.48 -6.33 9.06
N LEU A 106 5.68 -6.54 9.60
CA LEU A 106 6.05 -5.92 10.88
C LEU A 106 5.82 -4.41 10.87
N GLU A 107 6.19 -3.76 9.77
CA GLU A 107 6.07 -2.31 9.67
C GLU A 107 4.64 -1.82 9.50
N THR A 108 3.78 -2.62 8.91
CA THR A 108 2.41 -2.18 8.57
C THR A 108 1.35 -2.87 9.41
N ALA A 109 1.72 -3.82 10.24
CA ALA A 109 0.75 -4.64 10.99
C ALA A 109 -0.19 -3.80 11.85
N GLY A 110 0.34 -2.77 12.51
CA GLY A 110 -0.49 -1.91 13.35
C GLY A 110 -1.56 -1.18 12.54
N LEU A 111 -1.18 -0.69 11.38
CA LEU A 111 -2.11 0.04 10.51
C LEU A 111 -3.18 -0.89 9.95
N VAL A 112 -2.78 -2.08 9.50
CA VAL A 112 -3.72 -3.07 8.98
C VAL A 112 -4.68 -3.51 10.08
N SER A 113 -4.17 -3.69 11.29
CA SER A 113 -4.99 -4.04 12.44
C SER A 113 -6.03 -2.98 12.75
N GLN A 114 -5.64 -1.70 12.72
CA GLN A 114 -6.58 -0.60 12.94
C GLN A 114 -7.66 -0.57 11.86
N TRP A 115 -7.26 -0.76 10.62
CA TRP A 115 -8.20 -0.82 9.51
C TRP A 115 -9.20 -1.97 9.70
N GLY A 116 -8.70 -3.14 10.07
CA GLY A 116 -9.55 -4.30 10.30
C GLY A 116 -10.53 -4.09 11.45
N LYS A 117 -10.07 -3.49 12.54
CA LYS A 117 -10.93 -3.17 13.69
C LYS A 117 -12.01 -2.19 13.33
N GLN A 118 -11.68 -1.17 12.53
CA GLN A 118 -12.65 -0.16 12.14
C GLN A 118 -13.77 -0.80 11.32
N LYS A 119 -13.44 -1.70 10.42
CA LYS A 119 -14.44 -2.39 9.61
C LYS A 119 -15.23 -3.39 10.45
N GLY A 120 -14.53 -4.23 11.20
CA GLY A 120 -15.18 -5.21 12.07
C GLY A 120 -15.92 -4.57 13.22
N GLY A 121 -15.36 -3.47 13.74
CA GLY A 121 -15.97 -2.74 14.85
C GLY A 121 -17.35 -2.20 14.52
N GLY A 122 -17.52 -1.77 13.29
CA GLY A 122 -18.83 -1.31 12.84
C GLY A 122 -19.89 -2.37 12.90
N GLU A 123 -19.51 -3.61 12.73
CA GLU A 123 -20.40 -4.75 12.86
C GLU A 123 -20.35 -5.33 14.26
N GLY A 124 -19.15 -5.41 14.81
CA GLY A 124 -18.94 -6.10 16.06
C GLY A 124 -19.56 -5.41 17.25
N ASN A 125 -19.83 -4.15 17.13
CA ASN A 125 -20.36 -3.38 18.24
C ASN A 125 -21.86 -3.52 18.39
N LYS A 126 -22.35 -4.57 17.94
CA LYS A 126 -23.77 -4.82 18.10
C LYS A 126 -24.11 -5.15 19.53
#